data_363808b1896e79fea3275d0752102d10
#
_entry.id   363808b1896e79fea3275d0752102d10
#
_cell.length_a   1.000
_cell.length_b   1.000
_cell.length_c   1.000
_cell.angle_alpha   90.00
_cell.angle_beta   90.00
_cell.angle_gamma   90.00
#
_symmetry.space_group_name_H-M   'P 1'
#
loop_
_entity.id
_entity.type
_entity.pdbx_description
1 polymer ?
#
loop_
_entity_poly.entity_id
_entity_poly.type
_entity_poly.pdbx_seq_one_letter_code
_entity_poly.pdbx_strand_id
1 'polypeptide(L)'
;MNKAIILVSGGLDSCVTAATAHDAGFNLAFLHLDYGQRTEVRELKAFTDIVDFYSVSEVLSVRMSHLVEIGGSCLTDTNIEVPKANLDNSDIPISYVPFRNANMISVAVSWAEVIGASHIFIGAVEEDSSGYPDCRRDFFVDFDKLI
;
A
#
# COMPACT_ATOMS: atom_id res chain seq x y z
N MET A 1 11.10 -7.27 -21.24
CA MET A 1 11.28 -6.79 -19.87
C MET A 1 10.11 -7.25 -19.03
N ASN A 2 10.38 -7.74 -17.83
CA ASN A 2 9.30 -8.11 -16.91
C ASN A 2 8.59 -6.86 -16.41
N LYS A 3 7.26 -6.91 -16.30
CA LYS A 3 6.47 -5.81 -15.78
C LYS A 3 6.21 -6.01 -14.28
N ALA A 4 6.27 -4.92 -13.53
CA ALA A 4 5.99 -4.92 -12.10
C ALA A 4 4.96 -3.85 -11.74
N ILE A 5 4.03 -4.22 -10.88
CA ILE A 5 3.13 -3.27 -10.22
C ILE A 5 3.77 -2.80 -8.93
N ILE A 6 3.84 -1.51 -8.73
CA ILE A 6 4.33 -0.88 -7.51
C ILE A 6 3.16 -0.18 -6.82
N LEU A 7 2.91 -0.55 -5.56
CA LEU A 7 1.94 0.15 -4.73
C LEU A 7 2.57 1.46 -4.24
N VAL A 8 2.01 2.59 -4.67
CA VAL A 8 2.57 3.92 -4.41
C VAL A 8 1.57 4.75 -3.61
N SER A 9 1.90 4.99 -2.34
CA SER A 9 1.15 5.88 -1.45
C SER A 9 1.62 7.34 -1.53
N GLY A 10 2.82 7.58 -2.05
CA GLY A 10 3.48 8.88 -2.02
C GLY A 10 4.35 9.12 -0.78
N GLY A 11 4.43 8.17 0.14
CA GLY A 11 5.38 8.19 1.26
C GLY A 11 6.78 7.72 0.88
N LEU A 12 7.74 7.89 1.80
CA LEU A 12 9.14 7.55 1.57
C LEU A 12 9.33 6.08 1.15
N ASP A 13 8.68 5.15 1.83
CA ASP A 13 8.81 3.71 1.56
C ASP A 13 8.36 3.35 0.15
N SER A 14 7.28 3.97 -0.33
CA SER A 14 6.81 3.76 -1.70
C SER A 14 7.77 4.37 -2.75
N CYS A 15 8.43 5.48 -2.43
CA CYS A 15 9.49 6.03 -3.30
C CYS A 15 10.69 5.10 -3.40
N VAL A 16 11.15 4.56 -2.27
CA VAL A 16 12.25 3.58 -2.23
C VAL A 16 11.87 2.30 -2.99
N THR A 17 10.65 1.85 -2.82
CA THR A 17 10.12 0.66 -3.50
C THR A 17 10.09 0.87 -5.02
N ALA A 18 9.63 2.02 -5.49
CA ALA A 18 9.62 2.38 -6.90
C ALA A 18 11.05 2.45 -7.49
N ALA A 19 11.98 3.07 -6.76
CA ALA A 19 13.39 3.13 -7.15
C ALA A 19 14.01 1.74 -7.25
N THR A 20 13.74 0.86 -6.27
CA THR A 20 14.25 -0.51 -6.25
C THR A 20 13.77 -1.31 -7.47
N ALA A 21 12.48 -1.22 -7.81
CA ALA A 21 11.95 -1.90 -8.98
C ALA A 21 12.50 -1.33 -10.29
N HIS A 22 12.66 0.00 -10.38
CA HIS A 22 13.26 0.68 -11.53
C HIS A 22 14.71 0.22 -11.73
N ASP A 23 15.54 0.25 -10.69
CA ASP A 23 16.96 -0.13 -10.76
C ASP A 23 17.14 -1.62 -11.07
N ALA A 24 16.19 -2.46 -10.69
CA ALA A 24 16.15 -3.87 -11.09
C ALA A 24 15.72 -4.09 -12.56
N GLY A 25 15.40 -3.04 -13.31
CA GLY A 25 15.10 -3.08 -14.74
C GLY A 25 13.68 -3.53 -15.08
N PHE A 26 12.71 -3.38 -14.17
CA PHE A 26 11.31 -3.67 -14.46
C PHE A 26 10.66 -2.54 -15.26
N ASN A 27 9.72 -2.91 -16.13
CA ASN A 27 8.73 -1.96 -16.64
C ASN A 27 7.74 -1.67 -15.52
N LEU A 28 7.64 -0.40 -15.12
CA LEU A 28 6.83 0.00 -13.98
C LEU A 28 5.37 0.22 -14.37
N ALA A 29 4.46 -0.26 -13.52
CA ALA A 29 3.06 0.10 -13.49
C ALA A 29 2.71 0.57 -12.06
N PHE A 30 2.10 1.74 -11.89
CA PHE A 30 1.86 2.31 -10.58
C PHE A 30 0.41 2.18 -10.16
N LEU A 31 0.21 1.63 -8.96
CA LEU A 31 -1.08 1.48 -8.31
C LEU A 31 -1.18 2.38 -7.08
N HIS A 32 -2.14 3.30 -7.11
CA HIS A 32 -2.52 4.09 -5.94
C HIS A 32 -3.86 3.62 -5.38
N LEU A 33 -3.91 3.47 -4.06
CA LEU A 33 -5.09 2.99 -3.36
C LEU A 33 -5.53 4.02 -2.32
N ASP A 34 -6.71 4.61 -2.58
CA ASP A 34 -7.40 5.50 -1.66
C ASP A 34 -8.39 4.68 -0.81
N TYR A 35 -8.17 4.62 0.48
CA TYR A 35 -9.04 3.94 1.44
C TYR A 35 -9.69 4.93 2.43
N GLY A 36 -9.79 6.21 2.04
CA GLY A 36 -10.40 7.27 2.86
C GLY A 36 -9.52 7.72 4.03
N GLN A 37 -8.19 7.55 3.92
CA GLN A 37 -7.24 8.05 4.90
C GLN A 37 -7.25 9.58 4.98
N ARG A 38 -6.94 10.12 6.17
CA ARG A 38 -6.96 11.58 6.41
C ARG A 38 -5.97 12.38 5.54
N THR A 39 -4.97 11.72 4.98
CA THR A 39 -3.91 12.29 4.15
C THR A 39 -4.14 12.13 2.64
N GLU A 40 -5.33 11.70 2.22
CA GLU A 40 -5.72 11.36 0.84
C GLU A 40 -5.23 12.39 -0.20
N VAL A 41 -5.56 13.66 -0.01
CA VAL A 41 -5.22 14.73 -0.97
C VAL A 41 -3.72 14.90 -1.14
N ARG A 42 -2.97 14.84 -0.03
CA ARG A 42 -1.51 14.95 -0.04
C ARG A 42 -0.85 13.74 -0.70
N GLU A 43 -1.36 12.55 -0.40
CA GLU A 43 -0.84 11.30 -0.97
C GLU A 43 -1.09 11.23 -2.48
N LEU A 44 -2.28 11.63 -2.94
CA LEU A 44 -2.60 11.67 -4.37
C LEU A 44 -1.69 12.63 -5.14
N LYS A 45 -1.39 13.81 -4.55
CA LYS A 45 -0.44 14.75 -5.16
C LYS A 45 0.96 14.12 -5.27
N ALA A 46 1.47 13.55 -4.19
CA ALA A 46 2.79 12.91 -4.18
C ALA A 46 2.85 11.73 -5.16
N PHE A 47 1.77 10.95 -5.26
CA PHE A 47 1.64 9.89 -6.26
C PHE A 47 1.79 10.44 -7.70
N THR A 48 1.08 11.53 -8.02
CA THR A 48 1.17 12.16 -9.35
C THR A 48 2.59 12.63 -9.65
N ASP A 49 3.25 13.27 -8.68
CA ASP A 49 4.63 13.72 -8.84
C ASP A 49 5.60 12.54 -9.12
N ILE A 50 5.38 11.38 -8.49
CA ILE A 50 6.19 10.15 -8.73
C ILE A 50 5.90 9.56 -10.12
N VAL A 51 4.64 9.52 -10.55
CA VAL A 51 4.25 9.08 -11.90
C VAL A 51 4.98 9.90 -12.95
N ASP A 52 4.96 11.22 -12.80
CA ASP A 52 5.62 12.15 -13.74
C ASP A 52 7.14 11.96 -13.76
N PHE A 53 7.75 11.79 -12.57
CA PHE A 53 9.20 11.59 -12.44
C PHE A 53 9.69 10.35 -13.20
N TYR A 54 8.99 9.23 -13.07
CA TYR A 54 9.34 7.98 -13.76
C TYR A 54 8.75 7.89 -15.19
N SER A 55 7.92 8.84 -15.61
CA SER A 55 7.19 8.84 -16.87
C SER A 55 6.42 7.53 -17.11
N VAL A 56 5.76 7.02 -16.07
CA VAL A 56 5.02 5.76 -16.12
C VAL A 56 3.69 5.97 -16.84
N SER A 57 3.43 5.16 -17.86
CA SER A 57 2.21 5.22 -18.66
C SER A 57 1.08 4.31 -18.15
N GLU A 58 1.43 3.22 -17.45
CA GLU A 58 0.46 2.29 -16.87
C GLU A 58 0.19 2.68 -15.42
N VAL A 59 -0.92 3.37 -15.20
CA VAL A 59 -1.30 3.93 -13.90
C VAL A 59 -2.73 3.55 -13.58
N LEU A 60 -2.96 3.08 -12.36
CA LEU A 60 -4.29 2.79 -11.83
C LEU A 60 -4.46 3.42 -10.45
N SER A 61 -5.56 4.13 -10.26
CA SER A 61 -5.99 4.61 -8.94
C SER A 61 -7.35 4.02 -8.60
N VAL A 62 -7.44 3.39 -7.44
CA VAL A 62 -8.66 2.70 -6.98
C VAL A 62 -9.06 3.20 -5.62
N ARG A 63 -10.35 3.51 -5.47
CA ARG A 63 -10.94 3.86 -4.18
C ARG A 63 -11.51 2.61 -3.50
N MET A 64 -11.06 2.36 -2.28
CA MET A 64 -11.44 1.22 -1.45
C MET A 64 -12.41 1.68 -0.36
N SER A 65 -13.58 2.23 -0.76
CA SER A 65 -14.56 2.83 0.14
C SER A 65 -15.10 1.86 1.20
N HIS A 66 -15.12 0.57 0.91
CA HIS A 66 -15.53 -0.46 1.86
C HIS A 66 -14.69 -0.47 3.15
N LEU A 67 -13.42 -0.10 3.10
CA LEU A 67 -12.59 -0.01 4.31
C LEU A 67 -13.02 1.14 5.23
N VAL A 68 -13.57 2.21 4.66
CA VAL A 68 -14.18 3.30 5.43
C VAL A 68 -15.49 2.84 6.06
N GLU A 69 -16.33 2.15 5.29
CA GLU A 69 -17.64 1.65 5.74
C GLU A 69 -17.50 0.58 6.84
N ILE A 70 -16.48 -0.27 6.75
CA ILE A 70 -16.16 -1.25 7.80
C ILE A 70 -15.74 -0.53 9.10
N GLY A 71 -14.95 0.55 8.98
CA GLY A 71 -14.47 1.33 10.12
C GLY A 71 -13.44 0.59 10.99
N GLY A 72 -13.39 0.93 12.27
CA GLY A 72 -12.52 0.27 13.25
C GLY A 72 -11.07 0.78 13.30
N SER A 73 -10.76 1.86 12.59
CA SER A 73 -9.43 2.51 12.62
C SER A 73 -9.54 4.01 12.76
N CYS A 74 -8.66 4.62 13.56
CA CYS A 74 -8.60 6.08 13.66
C CYS A 74 -8.13 6.76 12.36
N LEU A 75 -7.60 6.02 11.39
CA LEU A 75 -7.20 6.55 10.09
C LEU A 75 -8.38 6.74 9.14
N THR A 76 -9.43 5.96 9.30
CA THR A 76 -10.62 5.95 8.42
C THR A 76 -11.89 6.42 9.13
N ASP A 77 -11.96 6.30 10.46
CA ASP A 77 -13.11 6.71 11.27
C ASP A 77 -12.78 8.00 12.04
N THR A 78 -13.46 9.09 11.68
CA THR A 78 -13.27 10.40 12.33
C THR A 78 -13.82 10.48 13.75
N ASN A 79 -14.65 9.52 14.18
CA ASN A 79 -15.15 9.43 15.55
C ASN A 79 -14.11 8.83 16.51
N ILE A 80 -13.06 8.22 15.98
CA ILE A 80 -11.97 7.65 16.77
C ILE A 80 -10.83 8.67 16.83
N GLU A 81 -10.47 9.12 18.05
CA GLU A 81 -9.34 10.03 18.23
C GLU A 81 -8.02 9.35 17.90
N VAL A 82 -7.11 10.09 17.25
CA VAL A 82 -5.73 9.63 17.01
C VAL A 82 -4.99 9.67 18.35
N PRO A 83 -4.57 8.54 18.91
CA PRO A 83 -3.86 8.53 20.18
C PRO A 83 -2.49 9.20 20.06
N LYS A 84 -2.08 9.87 21.11
CA LYS A 84 -0.68 10.30 21.26
C LYS A 84 0.17 9.03 21.39
N ALA A 85 1.30 9.00 20.69
CA ALA A 85 2.18 7.85 20.61
C ALA A 85 2.48 7.24 22.00
N ASN A 86 2.15 5.99 22.19
CA ASN A 86 2.46 5.20 23.38
C ASN A 86 3.29 4.00 22.90
N LEU A 87 4.60 4.05 23.13
CA LEU A 87 5.57 3.10 22.60
C LEU A 87 5.57 1.73 23.31
N ASP A 88 4.83 1.61 24.40
CA ASP A 88 4.89 0.44 25.30
C ASP A 88 3.71 -0.53 25.16
N ASN A 89 2.84 -0.36 24.18
CA ASN A 89 1.64 -1.19 24.05
C ASN A 89 1.86 -2.31 23.02
N SER A 90 1.73 -3.58 23.44
CA SER A 90 1.83 -4.77 22.59
C SER A 90 0.54 -5.12 21.83
N ASP A 91 -0.53 -4.37 22.06
CA ASP A 91 -1.83 -4.58 21.40
C ASP A 91 -1.81 -4.04 19.97
N ILE A 92 -2.72 -4.55 19.13
CA ILE A 92 -2.92 -4.05 17.76
C ILE A 92 -3.26 -2.56 17.82
N PRO A 93 -2.46 -1.66 17.17
CA PRO A 93 -2.70 -0.22 17.24
C PRO A 93 -4.07 0.17 16.68
N ILE A 94 -4.71 1.18 17.30
CA ILE A 94 -5.99 1.73 16.82
C ILE A 94 -5.91 2.35 15.41
N SER A 95 -4.69 2.62 14.93
CA SER A 95 -4.40 3.04 13.55
C SER A 95 -4.43 1.87 12.55
N TYR A 96 -4.52 0.64 13.01
CA TYR A 96 -4.64 -0.52 12.13
C TYR A 96 -5.95 -0.47 11.35
N VAL A 97 -5.86 -0.46 10.03
CA VAL A 97 -7.01 -0.66 9.15
C VAL A 97 -7.12 -2.15 8.87
N PRO A 98 -8.19 -2.83 9.37
CA PRO A 98 -8.26 -4.28 9.34
C PRO A 98 -8.06 -4.86 7.95
N PHE A 99 -7.06 -5.73 7.81
CA PHE A 99 -6.73 -6.49 6.61
C PHE A 99 -6.49 -5.63 5.35
N ARG A 100 -6.02 -4.39 5.55
CA ARG A 100 -5.81 -3.41 4.46
C ARG A 100 -4.80 -3.90 3.42
N ASN A 101 -3.64 -4.40 3.85
CA ASN A 101 -2.60 -4.84 2.92
C ASN A 101 -3.05 -6.03 2.08
N ALA A 102 -3.81 -6.96 2.64
CA ALA A 102 -4.41 -8.06 1.88
C ALA A 102 -5.37 -7.55 0.80
N ASN A 103 -6.24 -6.59 1.13
CA ASN A 103 -7.12 -5.93 0.17
C ASN A 103 -6.33 -5.24 -0.95
N MET A 104 -5.29 -4.49 -0.59
CA MET A 104 -4.43 -3.77 -1.55
C MET A 104 -3.73 -4.73 -2.51
N ILE A 105 -3.14 -5.82 -1.98
CA ILE A 105 -2.45 -6.82 -2.81
C ILE A 105 -3.45 -7.54 -3.71
N SER A 106 -4.65 -7.85 -3.24
CA SER A 106 -5.69 -8.48 -4.06
C SER A 106 -6.08 -7.63 -5.26
N VAL A 107 -6.19 -6.31 -5.10
CA VAL A 107 -6.41 -5.39 -6.23
C VAL A 107 -5.21 -5.41 -7.18
N ALA A 108 -3.99 -5.41 -6.65
CA ALA A 108 -2.78 -5.47 -7.47
C ALA A 108 -2.68 -6.77 -8.26
N VAL A 109 -3.01 -7.92 -7.67
CA VAL A 109 -3.05 -9.23 -8.34
C VAL A 109 -4.06 -9.22 -9.49
N SER A 110 -5.28 -8.74 -9.24
CA SER A 110 -6.30 -8.64 -10.29
C SER A 110 -5.84 -7.77 -11.47
N TRP A 111 -5.17 -6.66 -11.18
CA TRP A 111 -4.62 -5.80 -12.22
C TRP A 111 -3.41 -6.44 -12.93
N ALA A 112 -2.56 -7.15 -12.19
CA ALA A 112 -1.41 -7.87 -12.74
C ALA A 112 -1.83 -8.88 -13.82
N GLU A 113 -2.90 -9.64 -13.58
CA GLU A 113 -3.44 -10.57 -14.58
C GLU A 113 -3.89 -9.85 -15.85
N VAL A 114 -4.48 -8.66 -15.73
CA VAL A 114 -4.97 -7.88 -16.89
C VAL A 114 -3.82 -7.32 -17.72
N ILE A 115 -2.77 -6.77 -17.07
CA ILE A 115 -1.67 -6.10 -17.79
C ILE A 115 -0.46 -7.00 -18.05
N GLY A 116 -0.52 -8.27 -17.60
CA GLY A 116 0.58 -9.22 -17.74
C GLY A 116 1.81 -8.86 -16.88
N ALA A 117 1.59 -8.31 -15.69
CA ALA A 117 2.66 -8.08 -14.73
C ALA A 117 2.99 -9.36 -13.98
N SER A 118 4.27 -9.59 -13.73
CA SER A 118 4.78 -10.80 -13.07
C SER A 118 5.27 -10.56 -11.65
N HIS A 119 5.30 -9.30 -11.22
CA HIS A 119 5.79 -8.91 -9.89
C HIS A 119 4.93 -7.80 -9.30
N ILE A 120 4.78 -7.83 -7.98
CA ILE A 120 4.14 -6.78 -7.20
C ILE A 120 5.12 -6.33 -6.11
N PHE A 121 5.34 -5.03 -6.02
CA PHE A 121 6.19 -4.42 -4.99
C PHE A 121 5.32 -3.61 -4.04
N ILE A 122 5.52 -3.84 -2.74
CA ILE A 122 4.87 -3.10 -1.67
C ILE A 122 5.92 -2.65 -0.64
N GLY A 123 5.87 -1.39 -0.27
CA GLY A 123 6.74 -0.82 0.76
C GLY A 123 6.19 -1.10 2.17
N ALA A 124 6.24 -2.34 2.61
CA ALA A 124 5.88 -2.73 3.97
C ALA A 124 7.14 -3.02 4.77
N VAL A 125 7.26 -2.41 5.93
CA VAL A 125 8.40 -2.56 6.83
C VAL A 125 7.94 -3.23 8.13
N GLU A 126 8.55 -4.36 8.48
CA GLU A 126 8.15 -5.15 9.64
C GLU A 126 8.37 -4.39 10.95
N GLU A 127 9.42 -3.59 11.03
CA GLU A 127 9.77 -2.81 12.23
C GLU A 127 8.77 -1.69 12.53
N ASP A 128 8.27 -1.03 11.50
CA ASP A 128 7.28 0.06 11.64
C ASP A 128 5.86 -0.46 11.89
N SER A 129 5.65 -1.74 11.70
CA SER A 129 4.37 -2.41 11.76
C SER A 129 4.24 -3.38 12.94
N SER A 130 5.01 -3.16 14.00
CA SER A 130 4.95 -3.98 15.22
C SER A 130 3.53 -4.01 15.80
N GLY A 131 2.72 -4.95 15.38
CA GLY A 131 1.32 -5.07 15.77
C GLY A 131 0.33 -5.12 14.61
N TYR A 132 0.75 -4.85 13.37
CA TYR A 132 -0.11 -5.02 12.20
C TYR A 132 0.01 -6.45 11.66
N PRO A 133 -1.04 -7.28 11.76
CA PRO A 133 -0.97 -8.69 11.36
C PRO A 133 -0.61 -8.90 9.89
N ASP A 134 -1.02 -7.99 9.01
CA ASP A 134 -0.81 -8.03 7.56
C ASP A 134 0.40 -7.24 7.07
N CYS A 135 1.33 -6.91 7.98
CA CYS A 135 2.64 -6.33 7.66
C CYS A 135 3.81 -7.29 7.98
N ARG A 136 3.52 -8.45 8.51
CA ARG A 136 4.55 -9.44 8.88
C ARG A 136 5.10 -10.15 7.66
N ARG A 137 6.35 -10.57 7.73
CA ARG A 137 6.99 -11.32 6.65
C ARG A 137 6.25 -12.61 6.31
N ASP A 138 5.82 -13.35 7.31
CA ASP A 138 5.09 -14.61 7.13
C ASP A 138 3.76 -14.39 6.38
N PHE A 139 3.05 -13.29 6.65
CA PHE A 139 1.87 -12.91 5.88
C PHE A 139 2.17 -12.79 4.39
N PHE A 140 3.24 -12.07 4.02
CA PHE A 140 3.59 -11.89 2.60
C PHE A 140 4.06 -13.19 1.95
N VAL A 141 4.84 -14.02 2.69
CA VAL A 141 5.29 -15.33 2.20
C VAL A 141 4.12 -16.26 1.93
N ASP A 142 3.11 -16.25 2.78
CA ASP A 142 1.93 -17.11 2.59
C ASP A 142 1.00 -16.55 1.50
N PHE A 143 0.89 -15.23 1.38
CA PHE A 143 0.14 -14.61 0.31
C PHE A 143 0.77 -14.89 -1.07
N ASP A 144 2.10 -14.83 -1.19
CA ASP A 144 2.84 -15.14 -2.40
C ASP A 144 2.64 -16.59 -2.87
N LYS A 145 2.48 -17.54 -1.93
CA LYS A 145 2.13 -18.92 -2.27
C LYS A 145 0.72 -19.11 -2.79
N LEU A 146 -0.18 -18.18 -2.45
CA LEU A 146 -1.58 -18.23 -2.83
C LEU A 146 -1.80 -17.79 -4.27
N ILE A 147 -0.99 -16.86 -4.73
CA ILE A 147 -1.06 -16.23 -6.05
C ILE A 147 0.00 -16.81 -6.99
#